data_a718f683bab82861ecad57568f987238
#
_entry.id   a718f683bab82861ecad57568f987238
#
_cell.length_a   1.000
_cell.length_b   1.000
_cell.length_c   1.000
_cell.angle_alpha   90.00
_cell.angle_beta   90.00
_cell.angle_gamma   90.00
#
_symmetry.space_group_name_H-M   'P 1'
#
loop_
_entity.id
_entity.type
_entity.pdbx_description
1 polymer ?
#
loop_
_entity_poly.entity_id
_entity_poly.type
_entity_poly.pdbx_seq_one_letter_code
_entity_poly.pdbx_strand_id
1 'polypeptide(L)'
;MPFIFLLLSFILYFSFSPMYLKKLALTNFKNYELNELEFSPKINCFVGNNGVGKTNILDAIHYLSLTKSFFNNIDSISIRHSEDYFIIQGTFARDEEEDQIYCAFQRQKQKLLKRNGKEYQKLSDHVGRYPVVMISPADSALITEGSEDRRKFLNKIISQYNAEYLDAVLRYHKALQQRNKLLKDFKSSGKFDIDVLSIWDAQLVKYGSYVFKERENLVNELIPVFQEYYDMISSGKEVVKLKYRSHLSEGNFQEALFNSITKDRFLEYTTVGIHKDDLSLEMNDYSVKSLGSQGQQKSYLVALKLAKFDYIKRKAGFSPVLLLDDIFDKFDSERVEQIIRLVGNDRFGQIFITDTHQNRLQDILASHKTDYKLFKIADNGVEEVKRQNSVPQ
;
A
#
# COMPACT_ATOMS: atom_id res chain seq x y z
N MET A 1 -56.24 10.76 17.08
CA MET A 1 -55.50 10.92 15.80
C MET A 1 -54.02 11.00 16.13
N PRO A 2 -53.20 9.97 15.85
CA PRO A 2 -51.77 10.05 16.07
C PRO A 2 -51.08 10.53 14.78
N PHE A 3 -50.25 11.55 14.92
CA PHE A 3 -49.34 12.05 13.91
C PHE A 3 -48.23 11.02 13.67
N ILE A 4 -48.25 10.41 12.50
CA ILE A 4 -47.16 9.57 11.99
C ILE A 4 -46.08 10.52 11.46
N PHE A 5 -45.00 10.69 12.23
CA PHE A 5 -43.76 11.30 11.74
C PHE A 5 -43.07 10.32 10.80
N LEU A 6 -43.22 10.54 9.50
CA LEU A 6 -42.40 9.91 8.47
C LEU A 6 -40.99 10.54 8.58
N LEU A 7 -40.10 9.88 9.29
CA LEU A 7 -38.64 10.09 9.19
C LEU A 7 -38.17 9.51 7.84
N LEU A 8 -38.24 10.36 6.81
CA LEU A 8 -37.47 10.14 5.58
C LEU A 8 -36.00 10.25 5.93
N SER A 9 -35.39 9.13 6.22
CA SER A 9 -33.93 8.99 6.22
C SER A 9 -33.43 9.25 4.80
N PHE A 10 -33.03 10.48 4.53
CA PHE A 10 -32.19 10.85 3.41
C PHE A 10 -30.85 10.13 3.63
N ILE A 11 -30.74 8.90 3.17
CA ILE A 11 -29.46 8.30 2.88
C ILE A 11 -28.95 9.08 1.66
N LEU A 12 -28.18 10.13 1.91
CA LEU A 12 -27.32 10.73 0.92
C LEU A 12 -26.35 9.62 0.48
N TYR A 13 -26.70 8.90 -0.56
CA TYR A 13 -25.73 8.17 -1.37
C TYR A 13 -24.78 9.24 -1.92
N PHE A 14 -23.72 9.53 -1.20
CA PHE A 14 -22.56 10.15 -1.80
C PHE A 14 -22.09 9.18 -2.88
N SER A 15 -22.52 9.43 -4.10
CA SER A 15 -21.93 8.82 -5.29
C SER A 15 -20.49 9.32 -5.35
N PHE A 16 -19.57 8.59 -4.70
CA PHE A 16 -18.15 8.88 -4.82
C PHE A 16 -17.76 8.56 -6.26
N SER A 17 -17.58 9.58 -7.07
CA SER A 17 -17.04 9.39 -8.41
C SER A 17 -15.69 8.71 -8.32
N PRO A 18 -15.51 7.56 -8.96
CA PRO A 18 -14.29 6.80 -8.84
C PRO A 18 -13.12 7.58 -9.47
N MET A 19 -12.06 7.76 -8.69
CA MET A 19 -10.77 8.15 -9.24
C MET A 19 -10.21 6.99 -10.07
N TYR A 20 -9.70 7.26 -11.27
CA TYR A 20 -9.06 6.25 -12.10
C TYR A 20 -7.87 6.81 -12.88
N LEU A 21 -6.90 5.95 -13.18
CA LEU A 21 -5.80 6.24 -14.09
C LEU A 21 -6.30 6.06 -15.53
N LYS A 22 -6.35 7.16 -16.29
CA LYS A 22 -6.81 7.17 -17.68
C LYS A 22 -5.72 6.79 -18.66
N LYS A 23 -4.49 7.32 -18.45
CA LYS A 23 -3.33 7.12 -19.31
C LYS A 23 -2.07 6.87 -18.50
N LEU A 24 -1.17 6.04 -19.05
CA LEU A 24 0.16 5.80 -18.52
C LEU A 24 1.15 5.83 -19.68
N ALA A 25 2.22 6.63 -19.55
CA ALA A 25 3.35 6.61 -20.46
C ALA A 25 4.64 6.29 -19.69
N LEU A 26 5.43 5.40 -20.25
CA LEU A 26 6.69 4.91 -19.70
C LEU A 26 7.83 5.22 -20.66
N THR A 27 8.95 5.73 -20.15
CA THR A 27 10.19 5.88 -20.88
C THR A 27 11.32 5.30 -20.05
N ASN A 28 12.06 4.35 -20.58
CA ASN A 28 13.21 3.69 -19.94
C ASN A 28 12.91 3.14 -18.55
N PHE A 29 11.69 2.65 -18.31
CA PHE A 29 11.28 2.11 -17.02
C PHE A 29 11.34 0.58 -17.04
N LYS A 30 12.26 0.01 -16.27
CA LYS A 30 12.53 -1.44 -16.17
C LYS A 30 12.80 -2.05 -17.55
N ASN A 31 11.88 -2.87 -18.10
CA ASN A 31 12.01 -3.47 -19.42
C ASN A 31 11.39 -2.62 -20.55
N TYR A 32 10.63 -1.58 -20.21
CA TYR A 32 9.97 -0.72 -21.20
C TYR A 32 10.89 0.41 -21.67
N GLU A 33 11.13 0.48 -22.98
CA GLU A 33 11.83 1.59 -23.62
C GLU A 33 10.91 2.78 -23.79
N LEU A 34 9.83 2.60 -24.53
CA LEU A 34 8.76 3.56 -24.72
C LEU A 34 7.43 2.80 -24.80
N ASN A 35 6.47 3.20 -24.01
CA ASN A 35 5.13 2.61 -24.05
C ASN A 35 4.09 3.63 -23.61
N GLU A 36 2.94 3.65 -24.28
CA GLU A 36 1.80 4.48 -23.92
C GLU A 36 0.53 3.63 -23.90
N LEU A 37 -0.25 3.74 -22.83
CA LEU A 37 -1.43 2.92 -22.57
C LEU A 37 -2.60 3.79 -22.14
N GLU A 38 -3.78 3.51 -22.71
CA GLU A 38 -5.05 4.06 -22.26
C GLU A 38 -5.90 2.98 -21.60
N PHE A 39 -6.46 3.29 -20.44
CA PHE A 39 -7.14 2.31 -19.58
C PHE A 39 -8.67 2.48 -19.57
N SER A 40 -9.37 1.39 -19.29
CA SER A 40 -10.77 1.41 -18.87
C SER A 40 -10.89 1.98 -17.44
N PRO A 41 -11.93 2.74 -17.13
CA PRO A 41 -12.15 3.23 -15.77
C PRO A 41 -12.51 2.10 -14.78
N LYS A 42 -12.78 0.88 -15.24
CA LYS A 42 -13.17 -0.25 -14.42
C LYS A 42 -12.08 -1.33 -14.38
N ILE A 43 -12.00 -2.20 -15.34
CA ILE A 43 -11.10 -3.38 -15.31
C ILE A 43 -10.09 -3.31 -16.45
N ASN A 44 -8.82 -3.54 -16.12
CA ASN A 44 -7.72 -3.61 -17.07
C ASN A 44 -6.92 -4.89 -16.81
N CYS A 45 -6.87 -5.77 -17.79
CA CYS A 45 -6.22 -7.06 -17.68
C CYS A 45 -4.97 -7.13 -18.55
N PHE A 46 -3.88 -7.62 -18.00
CA PHE A 46 -2.62 -7.85 -18.70
C PHE A 46 -2.32 -9.34 -18.73
N VAL A 47 -2.21 -9.89 -19.94
CA VAL A 47 -1.89 -11.30 -20.16
C VAL A 47 -0.57 -11.45 -20.92
N GLY A 48 0.13 -12.53 -20.64
CA GLY A 48 1.41 -12.85 -21.30
C GLY A 48 2.25 -13.81 -20.46
N ASN A 49 3.33 -14.31 -21.03
CA ASN A 49 4.24 -15.21 -20.34
C ASN A 49 4.88 -14.58 -19.10
N ASN A 50 5.50 -15.41 -18.25
CA ASN A 50 6.28 -14.88 -17.12
C ASN A 50 7.51 -14.12 -17.64
N GLY A 51 7.86 -13.02 -16.95
CA GLY A 51 9.03 -12.20 -17.28
C GLY A 51 8.83 -11.14 -18.36
N VAL A 52 7.72 -11.13 -19.13
CA VAL A 52 7.50 -10.14 -20.21
C VAL A 52 7.24 -8.71 -19.72
N GLY A 53 7.03 -8.49 -18.41
CA GLY A 53 6.87 -7.14 -17.85
C GLY A 53 5.48 -6.79 -17.33
N LYS A 54 4.53 -7.73 -17.23
CA LYS A 54 3.20 -7.49 -16.64
C LYS A 54 3.25 -6.74 -15.30
N THR A 55 4.00 -7.30 -14.36
CA THR A 55 4.25 -6.72 -13.03
C THR A 55 4.87 -5.33 -13.08
N ASN A 56 5.67 -5.03 -14.11
CA ASN A 56 6.34 -3.74 -14.25
C ASN A 56 5.37 -2.60 -14.58
N ILE A 57 4.26 -2.87 -15.29
CA ILE A 57 3.19 -1.88 -15.49
C ILE A 57 2.51 -1.58 -14.16
N LEU A 58 2.16 -2.60 -13.37
CA LEU A 58 1.55 -2.40 -12.06
C LEU A 58 2.49 -1.62 -11.12
N ASP A 59 3.78 -1.93 -11.18
CA ASP A 59 4.78 -1.21 -10.39
C ASP A 59 4.92 0.26 -10.82
N ALA A 60 4.79 0.58 -12.10
CA ALA A 60 4.76 1.97 -12.59
C ALA A 60 3.55 2.74 -12.04
N ILE A 61 2.37 2.12 -12.00
CA ILE A 61 1.16 2.70 -11.40
C ILE A 61 1.35 2.93 -9.90
N HIS A 62 1.90 1.94 -9.20
CA HIS A 62 2.26 2.07 -7.78
C HIS A 62 3.29 3.20 -7.55
N TYR A 63 4.27 3.31 -8.46
CA TYR A 63 5.30 4.34 -8.38
C TYR A 63 4.72 5.75 -8.54
N LEU A 64 3.79 5.94 -9.49
CA LEU A 64 3.08 7.22 -9.66
C LEU A 64 2.29 7.63 -8.41
N SER A 65 1.73 6.67 -7.68
CA SER A 65 0.94 6.92 -6.47
C SER A 65 1.81 7.23 -5.24
N LEU A 66 2.84 6.43 -5.00
CA LEU A 66 3.62 6.44 -3.76
C LEU A 66 5.05 6.92 -3.94
N THR A 67 5.42 7.36 -5.14
CA THR A 67 6.76 7.85 -5.51
C THR A 67 7.89 6.84 -5.29
N LYS A 68 7.56 5.55 -5.20
CA LYS A 68 8.50 4.45 -4.99
C LYS A 68 7.99 3.16 -5.63
N SER A 69 8.92 2.32 -6.09
CA SER A 69 8.61 0.96 -6.50
C SER A 69 8.01 0.16 -5.33
N PHE A 70 7.08 -0.74 -5.65
CA PHE A 70 6.56 -1.71 -4.68
C PHE A 70 7.62 -2.74 -4.30
N PHE A 71 8.43 -3.16 -5.27
CA PHE A 71 9.39 -4.25 -5.16
C PHE A 71 10.77 -3.79 -4.70
N ASN A 72 11.11 -2.49 -4.90
CA ASN A 72 12.46 -2.01 -4.65
C ASN A 72 12.46 -0.60 -4.04
N ASN A 73 13.31 -0.39 -3.05
CA ASN A 73 13.47 0.94 -2.42
C ASN A 73 14.51 1.82 -3.12
N ILE A 74 15.28 1.27 -4.08
CA ILE A 74 16.36 1.95 -4.79
C ILE A 74 15.86 2.33 -6.18
N ASP A 75 15.65 3.61 -6.43
CA ASP A 75 15.07 4.12 -7.67
C ASP A 75 15.91 3.77 -8.93
N SER A 76 17.24 3.72 -8.81
CA SER A 76 18.12 3.40 -9.93
C SER A 76 17.92 1.98 -10.49
N ILE A 77 17.35 1.06 -9.71
CA ILE A 77 17.01 -0.30 -10.16
C ILE A 77 15.80 -0.29 -11.13
N SER A 78 15.00 0.77 -11.07
CA SER A 78 13.87 0.95 -11.99
C SER A 78 14.26 1.54 -13.34
N ILE A 79 15.51 1.95 -13.53
CA ILE A 79 16.02 2.42 -14.83
C ILE A 79 16.25 1.20 -15.73
N ARG A 80 15.84 1.30 -17.02
CA ARG A 80 16.11 0.28 -18.03
C ARG A 80 17.62 0.05 -18.17
N HIS A 81 18.00 -1.20 -18.43
CA HIS A 81 19.41 -1.55 -18.61
C HIS A 81 20.06 -0.67 -19.70
N SER A 82 21.28 -0.22 -19.46
CA SER A 82 22.07 0.67 -20.32
C SER A 82 21.56 2.12 -20.43
N GLU A 83 20.53 2.50 -19.68
CA GLU A 83 20.01 3.86 -19.64
C GLU A 83 20.42 4.58 -18.34
N ASP A 84 20.33 5.92 -18.35
CA ASP A 84 20.69 6.76 -17.20
C ASP A 84 19.49 7.32 -16.45
N TYR A 85 18.30 7.24 -17.03
CA TYR A 85 17.08 7.80 -16.46
C TYR A 85 15.85 6.99 -16.82
N PHE A 86 14.77 7.23 -16.10
CA PHE A 86 13.42 6.83 -16.51
C PHE A 86 12.43 7.98 -16.31
N ILE A 87 11.32 7.91 -17.06
CA ILE A 87 10.17 8.79 -16.90
C ILE A 87 8.90 7.94 -16.82
N ILE A 88 8.03 8.27 -15.87
CA ILE A 88 6.67 7.76 -15.77
C ILE A 88 5.72 8.95 -15.82
N GLN A 89 4.75 8.92 -16.71
CA GLN A 89 3.69 9.92 -16.79
C GLN A 89 2.35 9.23 -16.64
N GLY A 90 1.41 9.86 -15.92
CA GLY A 90 0.06 9.35 -15.78
C GLY A 90 -0.96 10.47 -15.77
N THR A 91 -2.13 10.21 -16.35
CA THR A 91 -3.28 11.09 -16.24
C THR A 91 -4.33 10.42 -15.37
N PHE A 92 -4.56 10.96 -14.18
CA PHE A 92 -5.65 10.53 -13.31
C PHE A 92 -6.88 11.40 -13.56
N ALA A 93 -8.04 10.77 -13.64
CA ALA A 93 -9.32 11.45 -13.77
C ALA A 93 -10.19 11.18 -12.52
N ARG A 94 -10.92 12.20 -12.06
CA ARG A 94 -11.95 12.12 -11.04
C ARG A 94 -12.97 13.21 -11.29
N ASP A 95 -14.24 12.83 -11.39
CA ASP A 95 -15.30 13.72 -11.84
C ASP A 95 -14.96 14.26 -13.26
N GLU A 96 -14.99 15.58 -13.44
CA GLU A 96 -14.61 16.26 -14.69
C GLU A 96 -13.16 16.77 -14.67
N GLU A 97 -12.41 16.52 -13.58
CA GLU A 97 -11.02 16.98 -13.43
C GLU A 97 -10.02 15.91 -13.86
N GLU A 98 -8.96 16.36 -14.53
CA GLU A 98 -7.82 15.52 -14.89
C GLU A 98 -6.53 16.09 -14.28
N ASP A 99 -5.76 15.22 -13.65
CA ASP A 99 -4.44 15.53 -13.10
C ASP A 99 -3.35 14.83 -13.90
N GLN A 100 -2.44 15.60 -14.47
CA GLN A 100 -1.25 15.08 -15.13
C GLN A 100 -0.10 14.97 -14.14
N ILE A 101 0.38 13.76 -13.93
CA ILE A 101 1.52 13.46 -13.05
C ILE A 101 2.71 13.11 -13.91
N TYR A 102 3.82 13.78 -13.65
CA TYR A 102 5.11 13.54 -14.29
C TYR A 102 6.13 13.17 -13.20
N CYS A 103 6.71 11.99 -13.30
CA CYS A 103 7.77 11.52 -12.41
C CYS A 103 9.00 11.12 -13.22
N ALA A 104 10.13 11.76 -12.95
CA ALA A 104 11.41 11.44 -13.58
C ALA A 104 12.48 11.18 -12.52
N PHE A 105 13.33 10.21 -12.79
CA PHE A 105 14.53 9.94 -12.01
C PHE A 105 15.72 9.75 -12.94
N GLN A 106 16.83 10.40 -12.62
CA GLN A 106 18.11 10.25 -13.30
C GLN A 106 19.18 9.87 -12.26
N ARG A 107 20.13 8.99 -12.64
CA ARG A 107 21.24 8.61 -11.76
C ARG A 107 21.95 9.85 -11.21
N GLN A 108 22.29 9.81 -9.93
CA GLN A 108 22.98 10.90 -9.22
C GLN A 108 22.22 12.25 -9.14
N LYS A 109 20.95 12.29 -9.58
CA LYS A 109 20.10 13.46 -9.42
C LYS A 109 18.94 13.20 -8.46
N GLN A 110 18.35 14.28 -7.98
CA GLN A 110 17.11 14.18 -7.21
C GLN A 110 15.95 13.80 -8.12
N LYS A 111 15.01 13.05 -7.55
CA LYS A 111 13.76 12.70 -8.22
C LYS A 111 12.93 13.95 -8.46
N LEU A 112 12.44 14.11 -9.68
CA LEU A 112 11.55 15.19 -10.09
C LEU A 112 10.11 14.65 -10.14
N LEU A 113 9.21 15.30 -9.42
CA LEU A 113 7.78 15.01 -9.44
C LEU A 113 6.99 16.28 -9.68
N LYS A 114 6.09 16.24 -10.69
CA LYS A 114 5.22 17.38 -11.03
C LYS A 114 3.75 16.94 -11.10
N ARG A 115 2.85 17.84 -10.73
CA ARG A 115 1.42 17.74 -10.96
C ARG A 115 0.96 18.95 -11.77
N ASN A 116 0.32 18.72 -12.91
CA ASN A 116 -0.16 19.79 -13.81
C ASN A 116 0.94 20.84 -14.11
N GLY A 117 2.15 20.34 -14.40
CA GLY A 117 3.34 21.17 -14.68
C GLY A 117 4.03 21.76 -13.45
N LYS A 118 3.42 21.78 -12.27
CA LYS A 118 4.02 22.33 -11.03
C LYS A 118 4.80 21.26 -10.28
N GLU A 119 6.04 21.57 -9.93
CA GLU A 119 6.91 20.69 -9.15
C GLU A 119 6.50 20.67 -7.67
N TYR A 120 6.52 19.48 -7.06
CA TYR A 120 6.33 19.32 -5.62
C TYR A 120 7.59 19.73 -4.87
N GLN A 121 7.44 20.56 -3.85
CA GLN A 121 8.54 20.89 -2.96
C GLN A 121 8.96 19.70 -2.08
N LYS A 122 7.99 18.87 -1.70
CA LYS A 122 8.20 17.63 -0.93
C LYS A 122 7.44 16.49 -1.58
N LEU A 123 8.10 15.37 -1.80
CA LEU A 123 7.46 14.16 -2.34
C LEU A 123 6.33 13.65 -1.44
N SER A 124 6.40 13.90 -0.12
CA SER A 124 5.34 13.56 0.83
C SER A 124 4.00 14.24 0.54
N ASP A 125 3.99 15.41 -0.10
CA ASP A 125 2.77 16.17 -0.38
C ASP A 125 1.94 15.53 -1.51
N HIS A 126 2.54 14.59 -2.24
CA HIS A 126 1.89 13.79 -3.27
C HIS A 126 1.22 12.54 -2.71
N VAL A 127 1.81 11.94 -1.67
CA VAL A 127 1.31 10.68 -1.10
C VAL A 127 -0.12 10.86 -0.57
N GLY A 128 -1.01 9.95 -0.96
CA GLY A 128 -2.43 9.98 -0.58
C GLY A 128 -3.36 10.68 -1.57
N ARG A 129 -2.83 11.40 -2.57
CA ARG A 129 -3.68 12.02 -3.62
C ARG A 129 -4.30 11.00 -4.58
N TYR A 130 -3.55 9.96 -4.88
CA TYR A 130 -3.95 8.86 -5.79
C TYR A 130 -3.71 7.52 -5.08
N PRO A 131 -4.52 7.16 -4.07
CA PRO A 131 -4.27 5.98 -3.27
C PRO A 131 -4.34 4.71 -4.11
N VAL A 132 -3.44 3.79 -3.78
CA VAL A 132 -3.29 2.51 -4.46
C VAL A 132 -3.16 1.37 -3.45
N VAL A 133 -3.76 0.23 -3.76
CA VAL A 133 -3.54 -1.00 -3.03
C VAL A 133 -3.05 -2.08 -3.99
N MET A 134 -1.87 -2.58 -3.75
CA MET A 134 -1.29 -3.68 -4.52
C MET A 134 -1.34 -4.97 -3.72
N ILE A 135 -1.75 -6.05 -4.37
CA ILE A 135 -1.70 -7.43 -3.90
C ILE A 135 -0.80 -8.20 -4.85
N SER A 136 0.27 -8.78 -4.33
CA SER A 136 1.29 -9.47 -5.11
C SER A 136 1.84 -10.67 -4.32
N PRO A 137 2.41 -11.69 -4.98
CA PRO A 137 3.13 -12.76 -4.29
C PRO A 137 4.22 -12.28 -3.33
N ALA A 138 4.83 -11.11 -3.60
CA ALA A 138 5.82 -10.48 -2.71
C ALA A 138 5.27 -10.09 -1.34
N ASP A 139 3.95 -9.99 -1.17
CA ASP A 139 3.32 -9.71 0.12
C ASP A 139 3.50 -10.83 1.15
N SER A 140 3.92 -12.02 0.73
CA SER A 140 4.32 -13.11 1.64
C SER A 140 5.37 -12.65 2.66
N ALA A 141 6.19 -11.66 2.32
CA ALA A 141 7.14 -11.03 3.24
C ALA A 141 6.49 -10.51 4.54
N LEU A 142 5.22 -10.09 4.52
CA LEU A 142 4.50 -9.69 5.74
C LEU A 142 4.41 -10.83 6.77
N ILE A 143 4.29 -12.07 6.30
CA ILE A 143 4.22 -13.25 7.15
C ILE A 143 5.63 -13.79 7.43
N THR A 144 6.47 -13.93 6.41
CA THR A 144 7.75 -14.64 6.50
C THR A 144 8.88 -13.79 7.06
N GLU A 145 8.87 -12.47 6.78
CA GLU A 145 9.94 -11.57 7.18
C GLU A 145 9.75 -10.97 8.60
N GLY A 146 10.60 -10.02 8.94
CA GLY A 146 10.65 -9.39 10.25
C GLY A 146 9.58 -8.33 10.51
N SER A 147 9.60 -7.77 11.72
CA SER A 147 8.68 -6.70 12.15
C SER A 147 8.83 -5.41 11.32
N GLU A 148 9.96 -5.21 10.63
CA GLU A 148 10.17 -4.04 9.79
C GLU A 148 9.16 -3.96 8.64
N ASP A 149 8.88 -5.07 7.96
CA ASP A 149 7.93 -5.12 6.85
C ASP A 149 6.49 -4.92 7.32
N ARG A 150 6.15 -5.43 8.51
CA ARG A 150 4.86 -5.19 9.14
C ARG A 150 4.68 -3.73 9.57
N ARG A 151 5.74 -3.06 10.09
CA ARG A 151 5.71 -1.60 10.34
C ARG A 151 5.58 -0.81 9.05
N LYS A 152 6.29 -1.17 7.99
CA LYS A 152 6.14 -0.57 6.65
C LYS A 152 4.71 -0.71 6.13
N PHE A 153 4.07 -1.87 6.36
CA PHE A 153 2.68 -2.10 5.99
C PHE A 153 1.74 -1.12 6.69
N LEU A 154 1.84 -0.96 8.03
CA LEU A 154 1.05 0.01 8.79
C LEU A 154 1.29 1.45 8.29
N ASN A 155 2.54 1.83 8.10
CA ASN A 155 2.89 3.16 7.61
C ASN A 155 2.31 3.42 6.20
N LYS A 156 2.40 2.44 5.28
CA LYS A 156 1.85 2.56 3.92
C LYS A 156 0.32 2.69 3.90
N ILE A 157 -0.38 2.21 4.92
CA ILE A 157 -1.83 2.41 5.03
C ILE A 157 -2.13 3.83 5.47
N ILE A 158 -1.61 4.23 6.64
CA ILE A 158 -1.98 5.49 7.28
C ILE A 158 -1.51 6.70 6.45
N SER A 159 -0.31 6.62 5.87
CA SER A 159 0.24 7.72 5.05
C SER A 159 -0.58 8.04 3.79
N GLN A 160 -1.44 7.12 3.32
CA GLN A 160 -2.27 7.38 2.14
C GLN A 160 -3.54 8.21 2.43
N TYR A 161 -3.84 8.49 3.69
CA TYR A 161 -4.97 9.34 4.06
C TYR A 161 -4.64 10.39 5.14
N ASN A 162 -3.50 10.26 5.79
CA ASN A 162 -3.08 11.13 6.90
C ASN A 162 -1.66 11.66 6.66
N ALA A 163 -1.57 12.89 6.12
CA ALA A 163 -0.29 13.54 5.83
C ALA A 163 0.48 13.92 7.11
N GLU A 164 -0.24 14.23 8.21
CA GLU A 164 0.38 14.52 9.51
C GLU A 164 1.09 13.29 10.07
N TYR A 165 0.49 12.11 9.90
CA TYR A 165 1.13 10.85 10.28
C TYR A 165 2.43 10.62 9.51
N LEU A 166 2.43 10.88 8.19
CA LEU A 166 3.65 10.73 7.39
C LEU A 166 4.75 11.69 7.87
N ASP A 167 4.41 12.96 8.13
CA ASP A 167 5.37 13.94 8.69
C ASP A 167 5.90 13.50 10.06
N ALA A 168 5.01 13.00 10.93
CA ALA A 168 5.41 12.49 12.25
C ALA A 168 6.36 11.29 12.16
N VAL A 169 6.12 10.34 11.27
CA VAL A 169 7.02 9.21 11.02
C VAL A 169 8.39 9.68 10.54
N LEU A 170 8.43 10.62 9.60
CA LEU A 170 9.69 11.16 9.07
C LEU A 170 10.48 11.90 10.15
N ARG A 171 9.82 12.74 10.97
CA ARG A 171 10.45 13.44 12.10
C ARG A 171 10.93 12.50 13.18
N TYR A 172 10.14 11.48 13.51
CA TYR A 172 10.54 10.43 14.45
C TYR A 172 11.82 9.72 13.99
N HIS A 173 11.88 9.31 12.73
CA HIS A 173 13.07 8.65 12.20
C HIS A 173 14.30 9.57 12.20
N LYS A 174 14.13 10.86 11.89
CA LYS A 174 15.21 11.84 11.98
C LYS A 174 15.72 11.99 13.42
N ALA A 175 14.81 12.13 14.38
CA ALA A 175 15.16 12.21 15.81
C ALA A 175 15.87 10.95 16.29
N LEU A 176 15.39 9.75 15.88
CA LEU A 176 15.99 8.47 16.21
C LEU A 176 17.44 8.37 15.67
N GLN A 177 17.67 8.80 14.43
CA GLN A 177 19.02 8.80 13.85
C GLN A 177 19.96 9.74 14.61
N GLN A 178 19.51 10.93 14.98
CA GLN A 178 20.33 11.89 15.75
C GLN A 178 20.62 11.36 17.17
N ARG A 179 19.61 10.82 17.85
CA ARG A 179 19.79 10.19 19.16
C ARG A 179 20.81 9.05 19.12
N ASN A 180 20.69 8.15 18.13
CA ASN A 180 21.63 7.03 17.98
C ASN A 180 23.05 7.50 17.63
N LYS A 181 23.18 8.61 16.87
CA LYS A 181 24.48 9.22 16.61
C LYS A 181 25.10 9.74 17.91
N LEU A 182 24.33 10.48 18.73
CA LEU A 182 24.81 10.96 20.03
C LEU A 182 25.25 9.84 20.96
N LEU A 183 24.49 8.74 21.03
CA LEU A 183 24.87 7.58 21.85
C LEU A 183 26.23 7.00 21.45
N LYS A 184 26.55 6.94 20.16
CA LYS A 184 27.86 6.53 19.63
C LYS A 184 28.95 7.55 19.97
N ASP A 185 28.66 8.85 19.79
CA ASP A 185 29.60 9.95 20.08
C ASP A 185 29.93 9.99 21.58
N PHE A 186 28.96 9.77 22.47
CA PHE A 186 29.16 9.70 23.92
C PHE A 186 30.06 8.52 24.30
N LYS A 187 29.90 7.37 23.66
CA LYS A 187 30.76 6.21 23.91
C LYS A 187 32.19 6.47 23.46
N SER A 188 32.37 7.03 22.28
CA SER A 188 33.70 7.29 21.71
C SER A 188 34.47 8.39 22.45
N SER A 189 33.75 9.41 22.96
CA SER A 189 34.36 10.55 23.71
C SER A 189 34.51 10.30 25.20
N GLY A 190 33.83 9.28 25.75
CA GLY A 190 33.71 9.03 27.18
C GLY A 190 32.88 10.08 27.95
N LYS A 191 32.34 11.08 27.26
CA LYS A 191 31.52 12.16 27.87
C LYS A 191 30.07 11.92 27.60
N PHE A 192 29.24 11.91 28.64
CA PHE A 192 27.80 11.75 28.54
C PHE A 192 27.08 13.01 28.97
N ASP A 193 26.19 13.53 28.13
CA ASP A 193 25.39 14.70 28.41
C ASP A 193 23.89 14.33 28.23
N ILE A 194 23.17 14.31 29.36
CA ILE A 194 21.77 13.94 29.42
C ILE A 194 20.89 15.06 28.84
N ASP A 195 21.28 16.33 28.98
CA ASP A 195 20.48 17.46 28.53
C ASP A 195 20.44 17.50 27.01
N VAL A 196 21.59 17.25 26.36
CA VAL A 196 21.64 17.13 24.89
C VAL A 196 20.85 15.94 24.37
N LEU A 197 20.86 14.81 25.10
CA LEU A 197 20.08 13.63 24.72
C LEU A 197 18.57 13.89 24.83
N SER A 198 18.17 14.61 25.91
CA SER A 198 16.76 14.92 26.21
C SER A 198 16.05 15.70 25.11
N ILE A 199 16.77 16.50 24.33
CA ILE A 199 16.23 17.24 23.18
C ILE A 199 15.63 16.27 22.14
N TRP A 200 16.33 15.18 21.86
CA TRP A 200 15.86 14.15 20.93
C TRP A 200 14.84 13.23 21.55
N ASP A 201 14.94 12.95 22.87
CA ASP A 201 13.95 12.18 23.61
C ASP A 201 12.58 12.88 23.55
N ALA A 202 12.53 14.20 23.76
CA ALA A 202 11.29 14.97 23.66
C ALA A 202 10.66 14.86 22.25
N GLN A 203 11.47 14.86 21.19
CA GLN A 203 10.97 14.65 19.82
C GLN A 203 10.48 13.23 19.58
N LEU A 204 11.21 12.22 20.08
CA LEU A 204 10.77 10.83 20.00
C LEU A 204 9.45 10.63 20.73
N VAL A 205 9.28 11.18 21.94
CA VAL A 205 8.03 11.10 22.70
C VAL A 205 6.89 11.76 21.93
N LYS A 206 7.08 13.00 21.45
CA LYS A 206 6.04 13.75 20.72
C LYS A 206 5.54 12.99 19.51
N TYR A 207 6.43 12.64 18.60
CA TYR A 207 6.05 12.01 17.33
C TYR A 207 5.74 10.53 17.50
N GLY A 208 6.45 9.83 18.38
CA GLY A 208 6.24 8.42 18.65
C GLY A 208 4.89 8.12 19.28
N SER A 209 4.44 8.92 20.24
CA SER A 209 3.13 8.78 20.85
C SER A 209 1.98 8.97 19.87
N TYR A 210 2.11 9.95 18.98
CA TYR A 210 1.12 10.16 17.91
C TYR A 210 1.06 8.97 16.94
N VAL A 211 2.22 8.52 16.45
CA VAL A 211 2.32 7.36 15.54
C VAL A 211 1.78 6.09 16.19
N PHE A 212 2.08 5.86 17.46
CA PHE A 212 1.56 4.73 18.22
C PHE A 212 0.03 4.72 18.24
N LYS A 213 -0.59 5.85 18.60
CA LYS A 213 -2.04 5.99 18.68
C LYS A 213 -2.72 5.74 17.32
N GLU A 214 -2.17 6.29 16.26
CA GLU A 214 -2.71 6.09 14.90
C GLU A 214 -2.61 4.62 14.44
N ARG A 215 -1.51 3.93 14.77
CA ARG A 215 -1.36 2.49 14.46
C ARG A 215 -2.32 1.63 15.26
N GLU A 216 -2.50 1.92 16.55
CA GLU A 216 -3.44 1.22 17.42
C GLU A 216 -4.88 1.38 16.90
N ASN A 217 -5.30 2.60 16.57
CA ASN A 217 -6.60 2.89 15.97
C ASN A 217 -6.80 2.13 14.66
N LEU A 218 -5.80 2.18 13.75
CA LEU A 218 -5.85 1.44 12.48
C LEU A 218 -6.10 -0.05 12.74
N VAL A 219 -5.32 -0.70 13.62
CA VAL A 219 -5.41 -2.14 13.85
C VAL A 219 -6.80 -2.50 14.39
N ASN A 220 -7.31 -1.74 15.36
CA ASN A 220 -8.63 -1.97 15.95
C ASN A 220 -9.77 -1.83 14.91
N GLU A 221 -9.70 -0.82 14.04
CA GLU A 221 -10.72 -0.61 13.00
C GLU A 221 -10.60 -1.62 11.84
N LEU A 222 -9.41 -2.17 11.60
CA LEU A 222 -9.15 -3.07 10.48
C LEU A 222 -9.65 -4.51 10.76
N ILE A 223 -9.57 -4.97 12.01
CA ILE A 223 -9.89 -6.35 12.40
C ILE A 223 -11.27 -6.82 11.92
N PRO A 224 -12.39 -6.12 12.18
CA PRO A 224 -13.71 -6.60 11.77
C PRO A 224 -13.85 -6.70 10.24
N VAL A 225 -13.31 -5.75 9.48
CA VAL A 225 -13.34 -5.77 8.01
C VAL A 225 -12.44 -6.88 7.46
N PHE A 226 -11.32 -7.14 8.13
CA PHE A 226 -10.41 -8.22 7.76
C PHE A 226 -11.05 -9.60 7.96
N GLN A 227 -11.77 -9.82 9.08
CA GLN A 227 -12.51 -11.06 9.32
C GLN A 227 -13.58 -11.27 8.24
N GLU A 228 -14.37 -10.22 7.90
CA GLU A 228 -15.37 -10.28 6.84
C GLU A 228 -14.78 -10.79 5.51
N TYR A 229 -13.68 -10.19 5.06
CA TYR A 229 -13.02 -10.63 3.82
C TYR A 229 -12.43 -12.04 3.93
N TYR A 230 -11.88 -12.38 5.09
CA TYR A 230 -11.33 -13.71 5.29
C TYR A 230 -12.42 -14.78 5.22
N ASP A 231 -13.58 -14.55 5.84
CA ASP A 231 -14.73 -15.45 5.81
C ASP A 231 -15.26 -15.65 4.37
N MET A 232 -15.31 -14.57 3.58
CA MET A 232 -15.70 -14.64 2.18
C MET A 232 -14.73 -15.47 1.33
N ILE A 233 -13.43 -15.48 1.63
CA ILE A 233 -12.40 -16.21 0.85
C ILE A 233 -12.21 -17.65 1.35
N SER A 234 -12.39 -17.91 2.66
CA SER A 234 -12.07 -19.20 3.31
C SER A 234 -13.28 -20.04 3.65
N SER A 235 -14.49 -19.57 3.36
CA SER A 235 -15.74 -20.20 3.76
C SER A 235 -15.95 -20.28 5.29
N GLY A 236 -15.40 -19.33 6.04
CA GLY A 236 -15.74 -19.05 7.45
C GLY A 236 -15.26 -20.08 8.47
N LYS A 237 -14.16 -20.79 8.22
CA LYS A 237 -13.68 -21.87 9.11
C LYS A 237 -12.72 -21.42 10.21
N GLU A 238 -12.05 -20.28 10.04
CA GLU A 238 -11.01 -19.82 10.95
C GLU A 238 -11.22 -18.37 11.41
N VAL A 239 -10.79 -18.06 12.63
CA VAL A 239 -10.82 -16.72 13.17
C VAL A 239 -9.45 -16.07 12.96
N VAL A 240 -9.41 -14.96 12.21
CA VAL A 240 -8.18 -14.19 12.01
C VAL A 240 -8.03 -13.07 13.03
N LYS A 241 -6.81 -12.83 13.48
CA LYS A 241 -6.49 -11.81 14.48
C LYS A 241 -5.26 -11.00 14.08
N LEU A 242 -5.30 -9.74 14.44
CA LEU A 242 -4.16 -8.82 14.41
C LEU A 242 -3.92 -8.33 15.83
N LYS A 243 -2.67 -8.44 16.31
CA LYS A 243 -2.30 -7.87 17.62
C LYS A 243 -1.15 -6.89 17.43
N TYR A 244 -1.42 -5.62 17.70
CA TYR A 244 -0.39 -4.60 17.70
C TYR A 244 0.40 -4.69 19.01
N ARG A 245 1.71 -4.84 18.91
CA ARG A 245 2.65 -4.94 20.03
C ARG A 245 3.57 -3.74 20.03
N SER A 246 3.55 -2.97 21.10
CA SER A 246 4.41 -1.80 21.28
C SER A 246 4.83 -1.66 22.73
N HIS A 247 6.05 -1.16 22.96
CA HIS A 247 6.49 -0.76 24.31
C HIS A 247 5.62 0.37 24.89
N LEU A 248 4.94 1.15 24.04
CA LEU A 248 4.10 2.25 24.45
C LEU A 248 2.73 1.78 24.99
N SER A 249 2.35 0.52 24.79
CA SER A 249 1.13 -0.06 25.34
C SER A 249 1.21 -0.29 26.85
N GLU A 250 2.42 -0.33 27.42
CA GLU A 250 2.68 -0.72 28.81
C GLU A 250 2.90 0.47 29.74
N GLY A 251 2.80 1.73 29.25
CA GLY A 251 2.99 2.89 30.10
C GLY A 251 3.49 4.17 29.41
N ASN A 252 4.11 5.04 30.19
CA ASN A 252 4.59 6.33 29.70
C ASN A 252 5.87 6.19 28.87
N PHE A 253 5.82 6.67 27.62
CA PHE A 253 6.96 6.55 26.70
C PHE A 253 8.19 7.33 27.17
N GLN A 254 8.01 8.48 27.82
CA GLN A 254 9.13 9.27 28.35
C GLN A 254 9.85 8.51 29.48
N GLU A 255 9.10 7.88 30.37
CA GLU A 255 9.67 7.05 31.44
C GLU A 255 10.39 5.82 30.88
N ALA A 256 9.79 5.18 29.87
CA ALA A 256 10.39 4.02 29.21
C ALA A 256 11.73 4.38 28.54
N LEU A 257 11.83 5.56 27.86
CA LEU A 257 13.08 6.06 27.29
C LEU A 257 14.11 6.38 28.37
N PHE A 258 13.70 7.04 29.46
CA PHE A 258 14.60 7.35 30.57
C PHE A 258 15.17 6.09 31.20
N ASN A 259 14.33 5.10 31.48
CA ASN A 259 14.73 3.83 32.07
C ASN A 259 15.65 3.00 31.15
N SER A 260 15.57 3.22 29.82
CA SER A 260 16.40 2.51 28.82
C SER A 260 17.79 3.13 28.65
N ILE A 261 18.10 4.33 29.19
CA ILE A 261 19.33 5.09 28.90
C ILE A 261 20.59 4.25 29.13
N THR A 262 20.70 3.53 30.25
CA THR A 262 21.88 2.72 30.57
C THR A 262 22.10 1.63 29.51
N LYS A 263 21.02 0.96 29.09
CA LYS A 263 21.04 -0.06 28.05
C LYS A 263 21.38 0.54 26.69
N ASP A 264 20.78 1.69 26.34
CA ASP A 264 20.97 2.40 25.08
C ASP A 264 22.41 2.87 24.92
N ARG A 265 23.02 3.38 26.00
CA ARG A 265 24.45 3.78 26.04
C ARG A 265 25.37 2.59 25.84
N PHE A 266 25.05 1.45 26.44
CA PHE A 266 25.86 0.24 26.25
C PHE A 266 25.78 -0.29 24.81
N LEU A 267 24.58 -0.31 24.23
CA LEU A 267 24.31 -0.83 22.90
C LEU A 267 24.53 0.18 21.76
N GLU A 268 24.73 1.49 22.07
CA GLU A 268 24.90 2.59 21.12
C GLU A 268 23.70 2.84 20.20
N TYR A 269 22.51 2.41 20.60
CA TYR A 269 21.27 2.68 19.89
C TYR A 269 20.06 2.65 20.83
N THR A 270 18.98 3.29 20.40
CA THR A 270 17.71 3.37 21.11
C THR A 270 17.00 2.01 21.09
N THR A 271 16.68 1.48 22.26
CA THR A 271 16.06 0.14 22.41
C THR A 271 14.55 0.16 22.61
N VAL A 272 13.96 1.32 22.89
CA VAL A 272 12.52 1.50 23.18
C VAL A 272 11.90 2.48 22.22
N GLY A 273 10.67 2.24 21.77
CA GLY A 273 9.89 3.13 20.91
C GLY A 273 9.28 2.46 19.69
N ILE A 274 8.52 3.22 18.90
CA ILE A 274 7.70 2.72 17.77
C ILE A 274 8.50 2.03 16.65
N HIS A 275 9.80 2.22 16.59
CA HIS A 275 10.70 1.50 15.67
C HIS A 275 10.97 0.05 16.08
N LYS A 276 10.52 -0.34 17.27
CA LYS A 276 10.52 -1.71 17.81
C LYS A 276 9.16 -2.38 17.76
N ASP A 277 8.10 -1.65 17.39
CA ASP A 277 6.76 -2.21 17.30
C ASP A 277 6.67 -3.39 16.34
N ASP A 278 5.69 -4.25 16.60
CA ASP A 278 5.35 -5.35 15.73
C ASP A 278 3.83 -5.52 15.58
N LEU A 279 3.41 -6.17 14.50
CA LEU A 279 2.06 -6.60 14.23
C LEU A 279 2.03 -8.13 14.20
N SER A 280 1.51 -8.76 15.24
CA SER A 280 1.33 -10.21 15.27
C SER A 280 0.19 -10.61 14.34
N LEU A 281 0.46 -11.55 13.45
CA LEU A 281 -0.49 -12.11 12.48
C LEU A 281 -0.90 -13.50 12.98
N GLU A 282 -2.14 -13.65 13.43
CA GLU A 282 -2.63 -14.87 14.09
C GLU A 282 -3.90 -15.38 13.39
N MET A 283 -4.09 -16.69 13.47
CA MET A 283 -5.27 -17.42 13.04
C MET A 283 -5.56 -18.51 14.07
N ASN A 284 -6.79 -18.57 14.61
CA ASN A 284 -7.18 -19.47 15.70
C ASN A 284 -6.18 -19.46 16.87
N ASP A 285 -5.71 -18.26 17.28
CA ASP A 285 -4.70 -18.03 18.34
C ASP A 285 -3.28 -18.55 18.04
N TYR A 286 -3.00 -18.98 16.83
CA TYR A 286 -1.66 -19.41 16.41
C TYR A 286 -1.06 -18.45 15.40
N SER A 287 0.27 -18.37 15.36
CA SER A 287 1.00 -17.60 14.35
C SER A 287 0.76 -18.17 12.95
N VAL A 288 0.28 -17.34 12.04
CA VAL A 288 0.08 -17.70 10.62
C VAL A 288 1.40 -18.15 9.97
N LYS A 289 2.54 -17.57 10.40
CA LYS A 289 3.88 -17.96 9.93
C LYS A 289 4.19 -19.42 10.25
N SER A 290 3.84 -19.88 11.44
CA SER A 290 4.30 -21.18 11.95
C SER A 290 3.36 -22.33 11.58
N LEU A 291 2.04 -22.09 11.56
CA LEU A 291 1.04 -23.15 11.43
C LEU A 291 0.10 -22.98 10.23
N GLY A 292 0.10 -21.82 9.57
CA GLY A 292 -0.74 -21.61 8.40
C GLY A 292 -0.24 -22.40 7.19
N SER A 293 -1.14 -23.17 6.54
CA SER A 293 -0.85 -23.75 5.23
C SER A 293 -0.60 -22.64 4.18
N GLN A 294 0.06 -22.97 3.06
CA GLN A 294 0.31 -21.97 2.00
C GLN A 294 -0.99 -21.33 1.48
N GLY A 295 -2.06 -22.10 1.33
CA GLY A 295 -3.37 -21.59 0.93
C GLY A 295 -3.98 -20.65 1.98
N GLN A 296 -3.89 -21.01 3.27
CA GLN A 296 -4.35 -20.15 4.38
C GLN A 296 -3.55 -18.85 4.47
N GLN A 297 -2.20 -18.90 4.37
CA GLN A 297 -1.35 -17.72 4.36
C GLN A 297 -1.71 -16.75 3.23
N LYS A 298 -1.99 -17.28 2.03
CA LYS A 298 -2.42 -16.46 0.89
C LYS A 298 -3.81 -15.87 1.09
N SER A 299 -4.81 -16.66 1.52
CA SER A 299 -6.14 -16.16 1.84
C SER A 299 -6.07 -15.06 2.90
N TYR A 300 -5.22 -15.24 3.92
CA TYR A 300 -4.97 -14.26 4.97
C TYR A 300 -4.43 -12.94 4.39
N LEU A 301 -3.43 -13.01 3.51
CA LEU A 301 -2.85 -11.82 2.88
C LEU A 301 -3.82 -11.10 1.96
N VAL A 302 -4.55 -11.84 1.11
CA VAL A 302 -5.55 -11.22 0.21
C VAL A 302 -6.64 -10.55 1.03
N ALA A 303 -7.21 -11.22 2.03
CA ALA A 303 -8.23 -10.66 2.90
C ALA A 303 -7.73 -9.40 3.64
N LEU A 304 -6.51 -9.44 4.19
CA LEU A 304 -5.89 -8.30 4.86
C LEU A 304 -5.70 -7.10 3.93
N LYS A 305 -5.33 -7.36 2.68
CA LYS A 305 -5.15 -6.30 1.67
C LYS A 305 -6.47 -5.73 1.17
N LEU A 306 -7.51 -6.54 1.03
CA LEU A 306 -8.85 -6.06 0.70
C LEU A 306 -9.44 -5.24 1.86
N ALA A 307 -9.22 -5.66 3.10
CA ALA A 307 -9.56 -4.87 4.28
C ALA A 307 -8.81 -3.52 4.31
N LYS A 308 -7.51 -3.52 3.97
CA LYS A 308 -6.74 -2.29 3.78
C LYS A 308 -7.37 -1.39 2.71
N PHE A 309 -7.83 -1.94 1.59
CA PHE A 309 -8.48 -1.18 0.52
C PHE A 309 -9.72 -0.44 1.05
N ASP A 310 -10.64 -1.15 1.70
CA ASP A 310 -11.85 -0.55 2.27
C ASP A 310 -11.55 0.46 3.37
N TYR A 311 -10.53 0.20 4.17
CA TYR A 311 -10.10 1.14 5.18
C TYR A 311 -9.63 2.46 4.57
N ILE A 312 -8.75 2.40 3.56
CA ILE A 312 -8.26 3.59 2.86
C ILE A 312 -9.44 4.30 2.17
N LYS A 313 -10.33 3.55 1.49
CA LYS A 313 -11.53 4.11 0.85
C LYS A 313 -12.38 4.92 1.82
N ARG A 314 -12.65 4.38 3.02
CA ARG A 314 -13.43 5.10 4.05
C ARG A 314 -12.75 6.36 4.54
N LYS A 315 -11.42 6.31 4.75
CA LYS A 315 -10.66 7.45 5.28
C LYS A 315 -10.38 8.53 4.23
N ALA A 316 -10.12 8.14 2.99
CA ALA A 316 -9.86 9.06 1.88
C ALA A 316 -11.14 9.66 1.27
N GLY A 317 -12.29 8.99 1.43
CA GLY A 317 -13.56 9.41 0.83
C GLY A 317 -13.73 9.04 -0.65
N PHE A 318 -12.83 8.26 -1.23
CA PHE A 318 -12.92 7.71 -2.60
C PHE A 318 -12.14 6.40 -2.72
N SER A 319 -12.46 5.63 -3.78
CA SER A 319 -11.86 4.30 -3.97
C SER A 319 -10.40 4.40 -4.42
N PRO A 320 -9.47 3.68 -3.76
CA PRO A 320 -8.12 3.46 -4.28
C PRO A 320 -8.14 2.71 -5.63
N VAL A 321 -7.06 2.81 -6.40
CA VAL A 321 -6.81 1.89 -7.51
C VAL A 321 -6.34 0.55 -6.94
N LEU A 322 -6.92 -0.57 -7.41
CA LEU A 322 -6.57 -1.92 -6.98
C LEU A 322 -5.67 -2.59 -8.02
N LEU A 323 -4.50 -3.04 -7.60
CA LEU A 323 -3.51 -3.74 -8.43
C LEU A 323 -3.39 -5.18 -7.96
N LEU A 324 -3.69 -6.14 -8.84
CA LEU A 324 -3.68 -7.57 -8.57
C LEU A 324 -2.62 -8.25 -9.44
N ASP A 325 -1.47 -8.58 -8.85
CA ASP A 325 -0.32 -9.14 -9.55
C ASP A 325 -0.22 -10.65 -9.35
N ASP A 326 -0.50 -11.42 -10.39
CA ASP A 326 -0.42 -12.89 -10.43
C ASP A 326 -1.05 -13.58 -9.18
N ILE A 327 -2.17 -13.01 -8.67
CA ILE A 327 -2.76 -13.47 -7.41
C ILE A 327 -3.42 -14.84 -7.51
N PHE A 328 -3.84 -15.23 -8.71
CA PHE A 328 -4.59 -16.48 -8.94
C PHE A 328 -3.67 -17.71 -8.99
N ASP A 329 -2.37 -17.52 -9.12
CA ASP A 329 -1.41 -18.62 -9.08
C ASP A 329 -1.41 -19.31 -7.71
N LYS A 330 -1.53 -20.65 -7.70
CA LYS A 330 -1.56 -21.50 -6.50
C LYS A 330 -2.80 -21.38 -5.58
N PHE A 331 -3.88 -20.74 -6.01
CA PHE A 331 -5.19 -20.92 -5.39
C PHE A 331 -5.95 -22.06 -6.06
N ASP A 332 -6.80 -22.75 -5.28
CA ASP A 332 -7.83 -23.64 -5.82
C ASP A 332 -8.91 -22.85 -6.56
N SER A 333 -9.67 -23.54 -7.42
CA SER A 333 -10.69 -22.93 -8.29
C SER A 333 -11.77 -22.21 -7.49
N GLU A 334 -12.14 -22.71 -6.31
CA GLU A 334 -13.20 -22.14 -5.47
C GLU A 334 -12.77 -20.75 -4.93
N ARG A 335 -11.54 -20.65 -4.40
CA ARG A 335 -11.00 -19.38 -3.91
C ARG A 335 -10.78 -18.36 -5.01
N VAL A 336 -10.32 -18.82 -6.19
CA VAL A 336 -10.21 -17.96 -7.37
C VAL A 336 -11.56 -17.35 -7.70
N GLU A 337 -12.61 -18.18 -7.79
CA GLU A 337 -13.97 -17.71 -8.10
C GLU A 337 -14.48 -16.70 -7.06
N GLN A 338 -14.22 -16.94 -5.78
CA GLN A 338 -14.64 -16.04 -4.72
C GLN A 338 -13.92 -14.68 -4.79
N ILE A 339 -12.60 -14.67 -5.01
CA ILE A 339 -11.84 -13.44 -5.19
C ILE A 339 -12.36 -12.66 -6.40
N ILE A 340 -12.65 -13.34 -7.49
CA ILE A 340 -13.21 -12.75 -8.71
C ILE A 340 -14.57 -12.13 -8.45
N ARG A 341 -15.49 -12.85 -7.80
CA ARG A 341 -16.80 -12.31 -7.42
C ARG A 341 -16.68 -11.09 -6.53
N LEU A 342 -15.73 -11.10 -5.57
CA LEU A 342 -15.46 -9.96 -4.71
C LEU A 342 -14.97 -8.75 -5.51
N VAL A 343 -14.01 -8.96 -6.41
CA VAL A 343 -13.37 -7.89 -7.19
C VAL A 343 -14.29 -7.35 -8.29
N GLY A 344 -15.17 -8.20 -8.85
CA GLY A 344 -16.14 -7.83 -9.88
C GLY A 344 -17.32 -6.98 -9.41
N ASN A 345 -17.51 -6.82 -8.10
CA ASN A 345 -18.56 -5.97 -7.55
C ASN A 345 -18.18 -4.49 -7.68
N ASP A 346 -19.17 -3.59 -7.76
CA ASP A 346 -18.97 -2.12 -7.79
C ASP A 346 -18.35 -1.54 -6.50
N ARG A 347 -17.99 -2.38 -5.55
CA ARG A 347 -17.30 -2.01 -4.31
C ARG A 347 -15.91 -1.44 -4.57
N PHE A 348 -15.22 -1.96 -5.60
CA PHE A 348 -13.88 -1.53 -6.00
C PHE A 348 -13.97 -0.51 -7.13
N GLY A 349 -13.07 0.48 -7.12
CA GLY A 349 -12.93 1.44 -8.21
C GLY A 349 -12.27 0.81 -9.45
N GLN A 350 -11.21 1.44 -9.96
CA GLN A 350 -10.44 0.86 -11.05
C GLN A 350 -9.56 -0.30 -10.57
N ILE A 351 -9.50 -1.35 -11.39
CA ILE A 351 -8.77 -2.57 -11.09
C ILE A 351 -7.82 -2.90 -12.24
N PHE A 352 -6.60 -3.27 -11.90
CA PHE A 352 -5.61 -3.81 -12.82
C PHE A 352 -5.25 -5.23 -12.39
N ILE A 353 -5.28 -6.17 -13.34
CA ILE A 353 -5.06 -7.59 -13.08
C ILE A 353 -3.98 -8.11 -14.03
N THR A 354 -2.99 -8.83 -13.52
CA THR A 354 -2.05 -9.61 -14.33
C THR A 354 -2.32 -11.09 -14.18
N ASP A 355 -2.23 -11.85 -15.27
CA ASP A 355 -2.29 -13.31 -15.27
C ASP A 355 -1.46 -13.87 -16.45
N THR A 356 -1.01 -15.11 -16.31
CA THR A 356 -0.40 -15.87 -17.39
C THR A 356 -1.44 -16.55 -18.30
N HIS A 357 -2.66 -16.81 -17.79
CA HIS A 357 -3.73 -17.53 -18.47
C HIS A 357 -4.82 -16.59 -18.99
N GLN A 358 -4.79 -16.33 -20.30
CA GLN A 358 -5.79 -15.48 -20.97
C GLN A 358 -7.22 -15.99 -20.80
N ASN A 359 -7.46 -17.30 -20.93
CA ASN A 359 -8.80 -17.90 -20.85
C ASN A 359 -9.44 -17.66 -19.49
N ARG A 360 -8.68 -17.81 -18.40
CA ARG A 360 -9.16 -17.55 -17.04
C ARG A 360 -9.72 -16.14 -16.88
N LEU A 361 -8.98 -15.14 -17.36
CA LEU A 361 -9.43 -13.74 -17.29
C LEU A 361 -10.64 -13.48 -18.19
N GLN A 362 -10.69 -14.11 -19.38
CA GLN A 362 -11.86 -14.00 -20.28
C GLN A 362 -13.13 -14.58 -19.66
N ASP A 363 -13.03 -15.72 -18.98
CA ASP A 363 -14.18 -16.34 -18.29
C ASP A 363 -14.67 -15.43 -17.14
N ILE A 364 -13.73 -14.83 -16.39
CA ILE A 364 -14.03 -13.84 -15.36
C ILE A 364 -14.77 -12.64 -15.93
N LEU A 365 -14.24 -12.08 -17.01
CA LEU A 365 -14.79 -10.87 -17.63
C LEU A 365 -16.13 -11.13 -18.33
N ALA A 366 -16.34 -12.32 -18.87
CA ALA A 366 -17.59 -12.72 -19.53
C ALA A 366 -18.77 -12.79 -18.55
N SER A 367 -18.51 -13.10 -17.28
CA SER A 367 -19.54 -13.17 -16.22
C SER A 367 -19.99 -11.79 -15.72
N HIS A 368 -19.24 -10.72 -16.06
CA HIS A 368 -19.49 -9.37 -15.58
C HIS A 368 -19.81 -8.43 -16.76
N LYS A 369 -20.96 -7.75 -16.72
CA LYS A 369 -21.34 -6.70 -17.69
C LYS A 369 -20.62 -5.37 -17.40
N THR A 370 -19.31 -5.42 -17.23
CA THR A 370 -18.50 -4.27 -16.79
C THR A 370 -17.53 -3.87 -17.89
N ASP A 371 -17.22 -2.58 -17.99
CA ASP A 371 -16.20 -2.07 -18.92
C ASP A 371 -14.85 -2.68 -18.61
N TYR A 372 -14.19 -3.24 -19.62
CA TYR A 372 -12.83 -3.75 -19.49
C TYR A 372 -11.99 -3.54 -20.72
N LYS A 373 -10.67 -3.53 -20.53
CA LYS A 373 -9.66 -3.66 -21.58
C LYS A 373 -8.76 -4.86 -21.28
N LEU A 374 -8.41 -5.58 -22.34
CA LEU A 374 -7.48 -6.71 -22.27
C LEU A 374 -6.25 -6.37 -23.14
N PHE A 375 -5.09 -6.41 -22.49
CA PHE A 375 -3.79 -6.16 -23.13
C PHE A 375 -2.97 -7.44 -23.14
N LYS A 376 -2.37 -7.75 -24.29
CA LYS A 376 -1.38 -8.81 -24.43
C LYS A 376 0.01 -8.19 -24.35
N ILE A 377 0.84 -8.70 -23.44
CA ILE A 377 2.24 -8.27 -23.29
C ILE A 377 3.14 -9.34 -23.88
N ALA A 378 4.03 -8.94 -24.75
CA ALA A 378 5.07 -9.76 -25.36
C ALA A 378 6.40 -8.98 -25.41
N ASP A 379 7.48 -9.62 -25.85
CA ASP A 379 8.81 -9.00 -25.92
C ASP A 379 8.87 -7.75 -26.85
N ASN A 380 7.95 -7.68 -27.79
CA ASN A 380 7.82 -6.57 -28.75
C ASN A 380 6.88 -5.44 -28.30
N GLY A 381 6.35 -5.50 -27.08
CA GLY A 381 5.53 -4.44 -26.51
C GLY A 381 4.19 -4.88 -25.93
N VAL A 382 3.28 -3.93 -25.82
CA VAL A 382 1.92 -4.12 -25.27
C VAL A 382 0.90 -3.83 -26.35
N GLU A 383 -0.02 -4.75 -26.60
CA GLU A 383 -1.10 -4.64 -27.58
C GLU A 383 -2.46 -4.75 -26.90
N GLU A 384 -3.38 -3.83 -27.20
CA GLU A 384 -4.79 -3.94 -26.80
C GLU A 384 -5.50 -4.96 -27.67
N VAL A 385 -5.90 -6.10 -27.10
CA VAL A 385 -6.47 -7.26 -27.84
C VAL A 385 -7.98 -7.23 -27.86
N LYS A 386 -8.62 -6.75 -26.76
CA LYS A 386 -10.07 -6.74 -26.61
C LYS A 386 -10.52 -5.59 -25.73
N ARG A 387 -11.64 -4.98 -26.16
CA ARG A 387 -12.34 -3.96 -25.38
C ARG A 387 -13.82 -4.33 -25.31
N GLN A 388 -14.42 -4.16 -24.13
CA GLN A 388 -15.87 -4.19 -23.92
C GLN A 388 -16.27 -2.95 -23.13
N ASN A 389 -17.25 -2.21 -23.66
CA ASN A 389 -17.89 -1.10 -22.95
C ASN A 389 -19.27 -1.60 -22.48
N SER A 390 -19.67 -1.19 -21.27
CA SER A 390 -21.05 -1.37 -20.82
C SER A 390 -21.96 -0.57 -21.74
N VAL A 391 -23.03 -1.18 -22.24
CA VAL A 391 -24.08 -0.46 -22.99
C VAL A 391 -24.79 0.42 -21.95
N PRO A 392 -24.93 1.75 -22.15
CA PRO A 392 -25.74 2.59 -21.28
C PRO A 392 -27.16 2.03 -21.28
N GLN A 393 -27.70 1.74 -20.08
CA GLN A 393 -29.12 1.43 -19.91
C GLN A 393 -29.97 2.68 -19.90
#